data_dec228d8b20fff59a159df15deb0f1a7
#
_entry.id   dec228d8b20fff59a159df15deb0f1a7
#
_cell.length_a   1.000
_cell.length_b   1.000
_cell.length_c   1.000
_cell.angle_alpha   90.00
_cell.angle_beta   90.00
_cell.angle_gamma   90.00
#
_symmetry.space_group_name_H-M   'P 1'
#
loop_
_entity.id
_entity.type
_entity.pdbx_description
1 polymer ?
#
loop_
_entity_poly.entity_id
_entity_poly.type
_entity_poly.pdbx_seq_one_letter_code
_entity_poly.pdbx_strand_id
1 'polypeptide(L)'
;MGFDQLPLKWLFSGAEDALLSMVDGAPTEAVEQAHEYKILRNVLDGTTAAVAILDERLRYRYVNDAMARMSGVPPDAFHGRTMAEVLPDIHRSEDVLRMILGDGRPRTLSVTGTTHVSSPFRHRQWSAVYHRLQDGDRVLGLCGIAVEVSQLRQYIDDLERAHQRLALLDTAATRVGTTLRVEKTCAELAEFVVPSLADRASVRIVDTEEADDLPPPAPGVLRLRVMASAGGPDIVARIGLTAKTGYYFDVPRDSPVRSCLDTGRPWVGNLASDGVLLKMLRTPLDVEVIREVGIHSIVVVPLPTREHPVGVLHLLRAGDSAPFTDEDVVVAQELAARAAVAIDNARQYTLEHTMALELQRALMSEPGGPHPDIETASRYLPAGQRALVGGDWFDSMALSSGRSLQVMGDVMGHGFTAAVAMSQYRSLLRSIAASGAPVERILQEADHRLASIGLDRVATCLLALVDPHSGTCTFAGAGHPPPVLLHKDAPAELVHVPTGPPLGADLGGYEALTLPLRPGTVLLMYTDGLIEDRRRDIDSSLRRLTHLCLDVDGPLESVVDALLARLVHGTTEDDVTLLATRLRSA
;
A
#
# COMPACT_ATOMS: atom_id res chain seq x y z
N MET A 1 26.37 -83.53 17.77
CA MET A 1 26.68 -82.88 16.49
C MET A 1 26.03 -81.52 16.60
N GLY A 2 26.86 -80.49 16.66
CA GLY A 2 26.40 -79.13 17.02
C GLY A 2 25.51 -78.45 15.95
N PHE A 3 24.53 -77.79 16.43
CA PHE A 3 23.52 -77.03 15.67
C PHE A 3 24.06 -75.74 15.02
N ASP A 4 25.36 -75.54 14.91
CA ASP A 4 26.02 -74.36 14.43
C ASP A 4 26.09 -74.17 12.90
N GLN A 5 25.39 -74.94 12.10
CA GLN A 5 25.42 -74.84 10.64
C GLN A 5 24.08 -75.09 9.96
N LEU A 6 23.02 -74.45 10.37
CA LEU A 6 21.91 -74.24 9.43
C LEU A 6 22.26 -73.07 8.55
N PRO A 7 22.64 -73.25 7.28
CA PRO A 7 23.07 -72.19 6.44
C PRO A 7 21.86 -71.31 6.15
N LEU A 8 22.04 -70.02 6.27
CA LEU A 8 21.12 -68.91 5.78
C LEU A 8 20.59 -69.16 4.34
N LYS A 9 21.11 -70.17 3.68
CA LYS A 9 20.61 -70.68 2.40
C LYS A 9 19.13 -71.06 2.40
N TRP A 10 18.58 -71.45 3.54
CA TRP A 10 17.16 -71.81 3.67
C TRP A 10 16.20 -70.61 3.76
N LEU A 11 16.67 -69.50 4.27
CA LEU A 11 15.90 -68.22 4.29
C LEU A 11 15.61 -67.69 2.89
N PHE A 12 16.32 -68.18 1.87
CA PHE A 12 16.35 -67.55 0.55
C PHE A 12 16.05 -68.53 -0.62
N SER A 13 15.78 -69.80 -0.34
CA SER A 13 15.33 -70.75 -1.36
C SER A 13 13.82 -70.95 -1.23
N GLY A 14 13.05 -70.76 -2.31
CA GLY A 14 11.59 -70.94 -2.36
C GLY A 14 11.11 -72.39 -2.08
N ALA A 15 11.74 -73.08 -1.12
CA ALA A 15 11.47 -74.47 -0.76
C ALA A 15 10.43 -74.61 0.36
N GLU A 16 9.33 -73.84 0.28
CA GLU A 16 8.17 -73.94 1.21
C GLU A 16 7.63 -75.42 1.25
N ASP A 17 7.48 -76.02 0.07
CA ASP A 17 6.95 -77.34 -0.05
C ASP A 17 7.94 -78.44 0.44
N ALA A 18 9.24 -78.17 0.39
CA ALA A 18 10.25 -79.12 0.90
C ALA A 18 10.35 -79.12 2.43
N LEU A 19 10.11 -77.97 3.10
CA LEU A 19 10.07 -77.89 4.57
C LEU A 19 8.81 -78.53 5.15
N LEU A 20 7.68 -78.41 4.51
CA LEU A 20 6.43 -79.06 4.95
C LEU A 20 6.42 -80.56 4.76
N SER A 21 7.16 -81.09 3.76
CA SER A 21 7.29 -82.48 3.53
C SER A 21 8.30 -83.18 4.47
N MET A 22 9.15 -82.48 5.18
CA MET A 22 10.13 -82.99 6.14
C MET A 22 9.65 -83.04 7.60
N VAL A 23 8.43 -82.50 7.88
CA VAL A 23 7.93 -82.36 9.27
C VAL A 23 7.36 -83.65 9.84
N ASP A 24 6.98 -84.66 9.04
CA ASP A 24 6.58 -85.96 9.52
C ASP A 24 7.82 -86.77 9.94
N GLY A 25 8.22 -86.68 11.23
CA GLY A 25 9.35 -87.40 11.83
C GLY A 25 10.54 -86.53 12.26
N ALA A 26 10.46 -85.18 12.14
CA ALA A 26 11.54 -84.28 12.54
C ALA A 26 11.59 -84.04 14.07
N PRO A 27 12.77 -83.76 14.66
CA PRO A 27 12.91 -83.42 16.06
C PRO A 27 12.11 -82.10 16.37
N THR A 28 11.53 -82.04 17.57
CA THR A 28 10.70 -80.94 18.04
C THR A 28 11.31 -79.50 17.79
N GLU A 29 12.61 -79.38 17.93
CA GLU A 29 13.38 -78.16 17.65
C GLU A 29 13.31 -77.70 16.17
N ALA A 30 13.31 -78.65 15.21
CA ALA A 30 13.20 -78.26 13.78
C ALA A 30 11.79 -77.76 13.42
N VAL A 31 10.77 -78.28 14.09
CA VAL A 31 9.38 -77.85 13.93
C VAL A 31 9.18 -76.42 14.54
N GLU A 32 9.76 -76.14 15.70
CA GLU A 32 9.76 -74.84 16.32
C GLU A 32 10.47 -73.76 15.44
N GLN A 33 11.65 -74.11 14.93
CA GLN A 33 12.40 -73.22 14.02
C GLN A 33 11.65 -72.96 12.71
N ALA A 34 10.99 -73.93 12.14
CA ALA A 34 10.15 -73.76 10.96
C ALA A 34 8.93 -72.82 11.25
N HIS A 35 8.37 -72.96 12.44
CA HIS A 35 7.27 -72.13 12.88
C HIS A 35 7.70 -70.62 13.11
N GLU A 36 8.81 -70.37 13.77
CA GLU A 36 9.42 -69.08 13.94
C GLU A 36 9.76 -68.43 12.61
N TYR A 37 10.31 -69.16 11.68
CA TYR A 37 10.60 -68.71 10.32
C TYR A 37 9.33 -68.30 9.59
N LYS A 38 8.25 -69.08 9.68
CA LYS A 38 6.95 -68.73 9.07
C LYS A 38 6.35 -67.50 9.67
N ILE A 39 6.49 -67.29 10.97
CA ILE A 39 6.03 -66.01 11.63
C ILE A 39 6.84 -64.83 11.12
N LEU A 40 8.17 -64.89 11.09
CA LEU A 40 9.05 -63.83 10.59
C LEU A 40 8.73 -63.47 9.13
N ARG A 41 8.53 -64.46 8.28
CA ARG A 41 8.17 -64.28 6.88
C ARG A 41 6.79 -63.58 6.75
N ASN A 42 5.80 -64.05 7.49
CA ASN A 42 4.47 -63.41 7.50
C ASN A 42 4.52 -61.97 7.98
N VAL A 43 5.38 -61.64 8.94
CA VAL A 43 5.57 -60.25 9.39
C VAL A 43 6.22 -59.41 8.29
N LEU A 44 7.23 -59.94 7.62
CA LEU A 44 7.92 -59.22 6.52
C LEU A 44 7.01 -59.01 5.31
N ASP A 45 6.24 -60.05 4.91
CA ASP A 45 5.34 -59.97 3.76
C ASP A 45 4.06 -59.18 4.07
N GLY A 46 3.64 -59.17 5.34
CA GLY A 46 2.48 -58.39 5.82
C GLY A 46 2.75 -56.91 6.03
N THR A 47 4.00 -56.44 6.04
CA THR A 47 4.30 -55.01 6.19
C THR A 47 4.04 -54.24 4.90
N THR A 48 3.63 -52.97 5.04
CA THR A 48 3.46 -52.05 3.91
C THR A 48 4.78 -51.44 3.44
N ALA A 49 5.83 -51.54 4.24
CA ALA A 49 7.17 -51.10 3.88
C ALA A 49 7.85 -52.11 2.95
N ALA A 50 8.52 -51.62 1.94
CA ALA A 50 9.34 -52.44 1.06
C ALA A 50 10.60 -52.92 1.81
N VAL A 51 10.77 -54.21 1.94
CA VAL A 51 11.93 -54.83 2.59
C VAL A 51 12.76 -55.56 1.57
N ALA A 52 14.06 -55.34 1.61
CA ALA A 52 15.02 -56.04 0.75
C ALA A 52 16.24 -56.48 1.55
N ILE A 53 16.73 -57.69 1.29
CA ILE A 53 18.00 -58.17 1.82
C ILE A 53 18.97 -58.31 0.65
N LEU A 54 20.15 -57.70 0.80
CA LEU A 54 21.24 -57.75 -0.18
C LEU A 54 22.40 -58.52 0.40
N ASP A 55 23.13 -59.26 -0.45
CA ASP A 55 24.39 -59.90 -0.06
C ASP A 55 25.56 -58.90 0.01
N GLU A 56 26.76 -59.32 0.36
CA GLU A 56 27.97 -58.50 0.44
C GLU A 56 28.38 -57.89 -0.92
N ARG A 57 27.83 -58.43 -2.04
CA ARG A 57 28.03 -57.94 -3.40
C ARG A 57 26.89 -57.04 -3.85
N LEU A 58 25.99 -56.61 -2.93
CA LEU A 58 24.81 -55.82 -3.17
C LEU A 58 23.80 -56.46 -4.14
N ARG A 59 23.75 -57.81 -4.19
CA ARG A 59 22.74 -58.55 -4.96
C ARG A 59 21.57 -58.93 -4.07
N TYR A 60 20.36 -58.79 -4.58
CA TYR A 60 19.14 -59.14 -3.87
C TYR A 60 19.10 -60.62 -3.53
N ARG A 61 18.91 -60.90 -2.28
CA ARG A 61 18.67 -62.29 -1.74
C ARG A 61 17.20 -62.48 -1.41
N TYR A 62 16.55 -61.44 -0.95
CA TYR A 62 15.15 -61.46 -0.58
C TYR A 62 14.53 -60.10 -0.83
N VAL A 63 13.27 -60.08 -1.27
CA VAL A 63 12.38 -58.91 -1.28
C VAL A 63 11.00 -59.40 -0.85
N ASN A 64 10.27 -58.56 -0.10
CA ASN A 64 8.91 -58.85 0.29
C ASN A 64 7.90 -58.41 -0.78
N ASP A 65 6.62 -58.77 -0.59
CA ASP A 65 5.54 -58.41 -1.49
C ASP A 65 5.35 -56.90 -1.64
N ALA A 66 5.64 -56.13 -0.59
CA ALA A 66 5.55 -54.65 -0.67
C ALA A 66 6.60 -54.08 -1.64
N MET A 67 7.81 -54.65 -1.70
CA MET A 67 8.83 -54.27 -2.69
C MET A 67 8.37 -54.57 -4.12
N ALA A 68 7.72 -55.71 -4.34
CA ALA A 68 7.18 -56.07 -5.63
C ALA A 68 6.04 -55.13 -6.06
N ARG A 69 5.12 -54.83 -5.16
CA ARG A 69 4.05 -53.84 -5.43
C ARG A 69 4.59 -52.47 -5.70
N MET A 70 5.59 -52.02 -4.97
CA MET A 70 6.21 -50.69 -5.10
C MET A 70 6.98 -50.53 -6.41
N SER A 71 7.69 -51.55 -6.84
CA SER A 71 8.54 -51.56 -8.03
C SER A 71 7.80 -51.95 -9.32
N GLY A 72 6.77 -52.75 -9.23
CA GLY A 72 6.10 -53.38 -10.35
C GLY A 72 6.89 -54.57 -10.93
N VAL A 73 7.86 -55.08 -10.17
CA VAL A 73 8.71 -56.21 -10.57
C VAL A 73 8.41 -57.37 -9.64
N PRO A 74 8.17 -58.58 -10.16
CA PRO A 74 7.89 -59.76 -9.32
C PRO A 74 9.12 -60.16 -8.50
N PRO A 75 8.93 -60.73 -7.27
CA PRO A 75 10.03 -61.04 -6.34
C PRO A 75 11.13 -61.90 -6.94
N ASP A 76 10.77 -62.88 -7.75
CA ASP A 76 11.73 -63.77 -8.38
C ASP A 76 12.70 -63.07 -9.34
N ALA A 77 12.27 -61.98 -9.95
CA ALA A 77 13.11 -61.21 -10.87
C ALA A 77 14.22 -60.41 -10.17
N PHE A 78 14.16 -60.27 -8.84
CA PHE A 78 15.20 -59.60 -8.05
C PHE A 78 16.35 -60.54 -7.70
N HIS A 79 16.07 -61.84 -7.51
CA HIS A 79 17.02 -62.74 -6.95
C HIS A 79 18.37 -62.84 -7.71
N GLY A 80 19.47 -62.66 -7.00
CA GLY A 80 20.82 -62.63 -7.52
C GLY A 80 21.23 -61.44 -8.38
N ARG A 81 20.32 -60.54 -8.65
CA ARG A 81 20.57 -59.30 -9.44
C ARG A 81 20.87 -58.09 -8.53
N THR A 82 21.54 -57.09 -9.09
CA THR A 82 21.78 -55.83 -8.43
C THR A 82 20.60 -54.88 -8.63
N MET A 83 20.54 -53.79 -7.82
CA MET A 83 19.54 -52.75 -8.00
C MET A 83 19.60 -52.12 -9.40
N ALA A 84 20.80 -51.98 -9.95
CA ALA A 84 21.03 -51.45 -11.28
C ALA A 84 20.41 -52.30 -12.40
N GLU A 85 20.42 -53.60 -12.22
CA GLU A 85 19.93 -54.58 -13.20
C GLU A 85 18.40 -54.68 -13.16
N VAL A 86 17.78 -54.41 -12.02
CA VAL A 86 16.32 -54.56 -11.82
C VAL A 86 15.57 -53.21 -11.92
N LEU A 87 16.15 -52.13 -11.38
CA LEU A 87 15.57 -50.81 -11.30
C LEU A 87 16.54 -49.76 -11.86
N PRO A 88 16.75 -49.73 -13.20
CA PRO A 88 17.77 -48.88 -13.83
C PRO A 88 17.52 -47.36 -13.65
N ASP A 89 16.27 -46.96 -13.54
CA ASP A 89 15.86 -45.55 -13.48
C ASP A 89 15.79 -44.99 -12.07
N ILE A 90 16.28 -45.74 -11.08
CA ILE A 90 16.40 -45.27 -9.70
C ILE A 90 17.80 -44.69 -9.45
N HIS A 91 17.88 -43.48 -8.89
CA HIS A 91 19.14 -42.88 -8.49
C HIS A 91 19.82 -43.71 -7.40
N ARG A 92 21.09 -44.08 -7.64
CA ARG A 92 21.82 -45.04 -6.85
C ARG A 92 22.83 -44.37 -5.93
N SER A 93 22.95 -44.95 -4.73
CA SER A 93 23.98 -44.57 -3.76
C SER A 93 24.79 -45.79 -3.35
N GLU A 94 25.32 -46.53 -4.34
CA GLU A 94 26.09 -47.77 -4.07
C GLU A 94 27.27 -47.54 -3.12
N ASP A 95 27.95 -46.39 -3.23
CA ASP A 95 29.06 -46.04 -2.35
C ASP A 95 28.63 -45.97 -0.88
N VAL A 96 27.43 -45.46 -0.61
CA VAL A 96 26.88 -45.39 0.75
C VAL A 96 26.53 -46.82 1.25
N LEU A 97 25.97 -47.68 0.39
CA LEU A 97 25.69 -49.04 0.76
C LEU A 97 26.98 -49.81 1.09
N ARG A 98 28.06 -49.60 0.34
CA ARG A 98 29.39 -50.15 0.64
C ARG A 98 29.99 -49.61 1.92
N MET A 99 29.79 -48.34 2.23
CA MET A 99 30.21 -47.79 3.53
C MET A 99 29.47 -48.45 4.68
N ILE A 100 28.16 -48.72 4.56
CA ILE A 100 27.36 -49.40 5.59
C ILE A 100 27.88 -50.85 5.79
N LEU A 101 28.21 -51.55 4.72
CA LEU A 101 28.85 -52.88 4.82
C LEU A 101 30.17 -52.84 5.58
N GLY A 102 31.00 -51.80 5.36
CA GLY A 102 32.30 -51.65 6.00
C GLY A 102 32.22 -51.25 7.47
N ASP A 103 31.50 -50.20 7.80
CA ASP A 103 31.49 -49.62 9.15
C ASP A 103 30.33 -50.08 10.05
N GLY A 104 29.31 -50.73 9.46
CA GLY A 104 28.15 -51.26 10.18
C GLY A 104 27.17 -50.23 10.69
N ARG A 105 27.36 -48.92 10.37
CA ARG A 105 26.48 -47.86 10.85
C ARG A 105 25.24 -47.76 9.98
N PRO A 106 24.03 -47.84 10.54
CA PRO A 106 22.80 -47.64 9.77
C PRO A 106 22.75 -46.23 9.16
N ARG A 107 22.22 -46.14 7.94
CA ARG A 107 22.02 -44.84 7.24
C ARG A 107 20.66 -44.78 6.56
N THR A 108 20.09 -43.59 6.61
CA THR A 108 18.88 -43.28 5.85
C THR A 108 19.27 -42.61 4.52
N LEU A 109 18.73 -43.10 3.44
CA LEU A 109 18.96 -42.62 2.08
C LEU A 109 17.63 -42.08 1.51
N SER A 110 17.66 -40.92 0.87
CA SER A 110 16.58 -40.47 0.00
C SER A 110 16.85 -41.02 -1.40
N VAL A 111 15.95 -41.83 -1.89
CA VAL A 111 16.03 -42.46 -3.19
C VAL A 111 14.96 -41.88 -4.09
N THR A 112 15.33 -41.45 -5.31
CA THR A 112 14.42 -40.89 -6.30
C THR A 112 14.51 -41.65 -7.61
N GLY A 113 13.41 -41.73 -8.34
CA GLY A 113 13.40 -42.35 -9.66
C GLY A 113 12.01 -42.70 -10.17
N THR A 114 11.98 -43.50 -11.22
CA THR A 114 10.76 -44.08 -11.79
C THR A 114 10.77 -45.59 -11.61
N THR A 115 9.59 -46.17 -11.47
CA THR A 115 9.39 -47.63 -11.41
C THR A 115 8.40 -48.07 -12.48
N HIS A 116 8.20 -49.37 -12.66
CA HIS A 116 7.26 -49.93 -13.63
C HIS A 116 5.78 -49.69 -13.23
N VAL A 117 5.53 -49.21 -12.03
CA VAL A 117 4.18 -48.90 -11.54
C VAL A 117 3.77 -47.51 -11.99
N SER A 118 2.58 -47.38 -12.58
CA SER A 118 1.98 -46.08 -12.92
C SER A 118 1.81 -45.24 -11.66
N SER A 119 2.27 -43.99 -11.72
CA SER A 119 2.20 -43.02 -10.60
C SER A 119 1.80 -41.67 -11.10
N PRO A 120 1.03 -40.87 -10.32
CA PRO A 120 0.77 -39.47 -10.64
C PRO A 120 2.02 -38.61 -10.53
N PHE A 121 3.08 -39.09 -9.88
CA PHE A 121 4.34 -38.39 -9.72
C PHE A 121 5.29 -38.70 -10.88
N ARG A 122 5.85 -37.67 -11.50
CA ARG A 122 6.86 -37.83 -12.57
C ARG A 122 8.12 -38.54 -12.07
N HIS A 123 8.51 -38.25 -10.83
CA HIS A 123 9.55 -38.94 -10.08
C HIS A 123 9.01 -39.30 -8.71
N ARG A 124 9.12 -40.58 -8.35
CA ARG A 124 8.74 -41.04 -7.02
C ARG A 124 9.92 -40.91 -6.07
N GLN A 125 9.62 -40.70 -4.79
CA GLN A 125 10.62 -40.59 -3.73
C GLN A 125 10.38 -41.60 -2.64
N TRP A 126 11.48 -42.22 -2.22
CA TRP A 126 11.47 -43.20 -1.13
C TRP A 126 12.48 -42.75 -0.06
N SER A 127 12.11 -42.95 1.20
CA SER A 127 13.02 -42.94 2.34
C SER A 127 13.41 -44.39 2.63
N ALA A 128 14.67 -44.70 2.47
CA ALA A 128 15.18 -46.05 2.67
C ALA A 128 16.24 -46.08 3.78
N VAL A 129 16.03 -46.92 4.77
CA VAL A 129 17.02 -47.17 5.85
C VAL A 129 17.71 -48.49 5.59
N TYR A 130 19.03 -48.45 5.58
CA TYR A 130 19.85 -49.63 5.42
C TYR A 130 20.67 -49.87 6.66
N HIS A 131 20.76 -51.16 7.08
CA HIS A 131 21.64 -51.61 8.16
C HIS A 131 22.35 -52.92 7.76
N ARG A 132 23.54 -53.13 8.35
CA ARG A 132 24.33 -54.32 8.10
C ARG A 132 23.73 -55.50 8.84
N LEU A 133 23.62 -56.62 8.13
CA LEU A 133 23.30 -57.91 8.69
C LEU A 133 24.60 -58.66 8.96
N GLN A 134 24.76 -59.22 10.16
CA GLN A 134 25.95 -59.99 10.55
C GLN A 134 25.57 -61.10 11.48
N ASP A 135 26.42 -62.16 11.48
CA ASP A 135 26.37 -63.31 12.39
C ASP A 135 27.74 -63.43 13.06
N GLY A 136 27.81 -63.04 14.35
CA GLY A 136 29.08 -62.81 15.02
C GLY A 136 29.94 -61.81 14.26
N ASP A 137 31.16 -62.16 13.89
CA ASP A 137 32.05 -61.28 13.12
C ASP A 137 31.85 -61.38 11.60
N ARG A 138 30.98 -62.28 11.14
CA ARG A 138 30.74 -62.52 9.73
C ARG A 138 29.67 -61.58 9.20
N VAL A 139 30.01 -60.74 8.23
CA VAL A 139 29.04 -59.90 7.50
C VAL A 139 28.23 -60.79 6.55
N LEU A 140 26.92 -60.66 6.59
CA LEU A 140 25.99 -61.44 5.76
C LEU A 140 25.45 -60.60 4.60
N GLY A 141 25.46 -59.29 4.75
CA GLY A 141 24.93 -58.35 3.77
C GLY A 141 24.24 -57.13 4.40
N LEU A 142 23.23 -56.61 3.72
CA LEU A 142 22.43 -55.46 4.16
C LEU A 142 20.94 -55.81 4.19
N CYS A 143 20.23 -55.25 5.17
CA CYS A 143 18.78 -55.14 5.11
C CYS A 143 18.39 -53.68 4.83
N GLY A 144 17.57 -53.48 3.81
CA GLY A 144 17.00 -52.21 3.45
C GLY A 144 15.48 -52.18 3.68
N ILE A 145 14.99 -51.17 4.32
CA ILE A 145 13.55 -50.92 4.52
C ILE A 145 13.23 -49.57 3.87
N ALA A 146 12.35 -49.58 2.88
CA ALA A 146 11.99 -48.37 2.13
C ALA A 146 10.48 -48.07 2.23
N VAL A 147 10.15 -46.80 2.39
CA VAL A 147 8.79 -46.30 2.39
C VAL A 147 8.68 -45.20 1.35
N GLU A 148 7.62 -45.24 0.56
CA GLU A 148 7.34 -44.16 -0.38
C GLU A 148 6.89 -42.91 0.35
N VAL A 149 7.56 -41.79 0.07
CA VAL A 149 7.30 -40.47 0.72
C VAL A 149 6.90 -39.40 -0.30
N SER A 150 6.63 -39.78 -1.56
CA SER A 150 6.31 -38.83 -2.66
C SER A 150 5.18 -37.88 -2.29
N GLN A 151 4.07 -38.42 -1.78
CA GLN A 151 2.91 -37.64 -1.39
C GLN A 151 3.22 -36.72 -0.19
N LEU A 152 3.90 -37.25 0.83
CA LEU A 152 4.26 -36.45 2.02
C LEU A 152 5.22 -35.31 1.65
N ARG A 153 6.17 -35.59 0.77
CA ARG A 153 7.12 -34.58 0.30
C ARG A 153 6.41 -33.48 -0.47
N GLN A 154 5.50 -33.82 -1.37
CA GLN A 154 4.68 -32.84 -2.08
C GLN A 154 3.85 -32.00 -1.12
N TYR A 155 3.25 -32.60 -0.10
CA TYR A 155 2.52 -31.86 0.94
C TYR A 155 3.40 -30.85 1.69
N ILE A 156 4.63 -31.26 2.03
CA ILE A 156 5.58 -30.38 2.71
C ILE A 156 5.97 -29.22 1.80
N ASP A 157 6.29 -29.48 0.53
CA ASP A 157 6.66 -28.45 -0.44
C ASP A 157 5.50 -27.47 -0.72
N ASP A 158 4.25 -27.97 -0.78
CA ASP A 158 3.05 -27.16 -0.92
C ASP A 158 2.82 -26.28 0.31
N LEU A 159 3.02 -26.83 1.51
CA LEU A 159 2.89 -26.10 2.76
C LEU A 159 3.98 -25.01 2.90
N GLU A 160 5.21 -25.32 2.56
CA GLU A 160 6.32 -24.35 2.58
C GLU A 160 6.04 -23.19 1.59
N ARG A 161 5.58 -23.49 0.38
CA ARG A 161 5.19 -22.47 -0.61
C ARG A 161 4.03 -21.59 -0.09
N ALA A 162 3.00 -22.21 0.47
CA ALA A 162 1.89 -21.48 1.07
C ALA A 162 2.35 -20.57 2.24
N HIS A 163 3.28 -21.06 3.05
CA HIS A 163 3.85 -20.28 4.16
C HIS A 163 4.67 -19.07 3.66
N GLN A 164 5.52 -19.28 2.67
CA GLN A 164 6.30 -18.22 2.05
C GLN A 164 5.39 -17.14 1.43
N ARG A 165 4.33 -17.57 0.75
CA ARG A 165 3.33 -16.66 0.18
C ARG A 165 2.63 -15.83 1.26
N LEU A 166 2.17 -16.46 2.35
CA LEU A 166 1.54 -15.75 3.47
C LEU A 166 2.49 -14.75 4.13
N ALA A 167 3.75 -15.11 4.35
CA ALA A 167 4.76 -14.21 4.92
C ALA A 167 5.04 -12.99 4.03
N LEU A 168 5.05 -13.20 2.71
CA LEU A 168 5.22 -12.11 1.74
C LEU A 168 4.02 -11.17 1.75
N LEU A 169 2.79 -11.71 1.81
CA LEU A 169 1.56 -10.90 1.88
C LEU A 169 1.42 -10.14 3.20
N ASP A 170 1.83 -10.75 4.31
CA ASP A 170 1.84 -10.09 5.62
C ASP A 170 2.85 -8.93 5.64
N THR A 171 4.04 -9.14 5.10
CA THR A 171 5.03 -8.09 4.94
C THR A 171 4.51 -6.96 4.04
N ALA A 172 3.83 -7.28 2.94
CA ALA A 172 3.21 -6.28 2.06
C ALA A 172 2.16 -5.43 2.78
N ALA A 173 1.38 -6.04 3.69
CA ALA A 173 0.35 -5.35 4.46
C ALA A 173 0.90 -4.21 5.34
N THR A 174 2.16 -4.30 5.75
CA THR A 174 2.82 -3.29 6.58
C THR A 174 3.65 -2.29 5.78
N ARG A 175 4.00 -2.62 4.52
CA ARG A 175 4.92 -1.83 3.70
C ARG A 175 4.25 -1.11 2.52
N VAL A 176 3.07 -1.54 2.09
CA VAL A 176 2.33 -0.99 0.95
C VAL A 176 1.06 -0.30 1.45
N GLY A 177 0.85 0.95 1.05
CA GLY A 177 -0.31 1.74 1.47
C GLY A 177 -0.15 2.36 2.85
N THR A 178 1.08 2.77 3.21
CA THR A 178 1.38 3.37 4.52
C THR A 178 0.86 4.81 4.66
N THR A 179 0.46 5.44 3.55
CA THR A 179 -0.01 6.83 3.50
C THR A 179 -1.21 6.98 2.57
N LEU A 180 -1.94 8.08 2.71
CA LEU A 180 -3.02 8.48 1.79
C LEU A 180 -2.50 9.27 0.57
N ARG A 181 -1.32 8.91 0.06
CA ARG A 181 -0.74 9.51 -1.15
C ARG A 181 -0.54 8.45 -2.22
N VAL A 182 -1.21 8.65 -3.35
CA VAL A 182 -1.20 7.70 -4.48
C VAL A 182 0.22 7.40 -4.96
N GLU A 183 1.04 8.45 -5.14
CA GLU A 183 2.43 8.32 -5.60
C GLU A 183 3.27 7.45 -4.64
N LYS A 184 3.10 7.68 -3.34
CA LYS A 184 3.82 6.95 -2.30
C LYS A 184 3.43 5.48 -2.30
N THR A 185 2.14 5.17 -2.34
CA THR A 185 1.64 3.79 -2.38
C THR A 185 2.11 3.06 -3.64
N CYS A 186 2.11 3.74 -4.79
CA CYS A 186 2.63 3.16 -6.04
C CYS A 186 4.14 2.87 -5.96
N ALA A 187 4.92 3.77 -5.34
CA ALA A 187 6.35 3.56 -5.13
C ALA A 187 6.61 2.38 -4.19
N GLU A 188 5.92 2.32 -3.05
CA GLU A 188 6.00 1.22 -2.09
C GLU A 188 5.69 -0.13 -2.73
N LEU A 189 4.66 -0.22 -3.59
CA LEU A 189 4.34 -1.44 -4.33
C LEU A 189 5.46 -1.83 -5.30
N ALA A 190 5.93 -0.88 -6.12
CA ALA A 190 6.97 -1.15 -7.10
C ALA A 190 8.28 -1.61 -6.44
N GLU A 191 8.70 -0.94 -5.35
CA GLU A 191 9.90 -1.28 -4.58
C GLU A 191 9.74 -2.62 -3.83
N PHE A 192 8.54 -2.95 -3.38
CA PHE A 192 8.27 -4.18 -2.64
C PHE A 192 8.41 -5.43 -3.52
N VAL A 193 7.92 -5.37 -4.76
CA VAL A 193 7.96 -6.52 -5.68
C VAL A 193 9.33 -6.73 -6.32
N VAL A 194 10.25 -5.78 -6.20
CA VAL A 194 11.63 -5.87 -6.70
C VAL A 194 12.59 -6.01 -5.50
N PRO A 195 13.54 -6.93 -5.53
CA PRO A 195 13.82 -7.98 -6.55
C PRO A 195 13.07 -9.29 -6.32
N SER A 196 12.22 -9.40 -5.30
CA SER A 196 11.68 -10.68 -4.83
C SER A 196 10.79 -11.41 -5.86
N LEU A 197 10.05 -10.65 -6.66
CA LEU A 197 9.11 -11.21 -7.65
C LEU A 197 9.51 -10.87 -9.09
N ALA A 198 10.15 -9.74 -9.33
CA ALA A 198 10.52 -9.27 -10.65
C ALA A 198 11.86 -8.51 -10.63
N ASP A 199 12.57 -8.48 -11.76
CA ASP A 199 13.79 -7.68 -11.91
C ASP A 199 13.46 -6.20 -12.09
N ARG A 200 12.23 -5.94 -12.55
CA ARG A 200 11.67 -4.61 -12.69
C ARG A 200 10.16 -4.61 -12.52
N ALA A 201 9.67 -3.54 -11.91
CA ALA A 201 8.25 -3.24 -11.77
C ALA A 201 7.93 -1.80 -12.17
N SER A 202 6.72 -1.56 -12.69
CA SER A 202 6.15 -0.24 -12.83
C SER A 202 4.65 -0.26 -12.51
N VAL A 203 4.21 0.75 -11.76
CA VAL A 203 2.80 0.98 -11.46
C VAL A 203 2.29 2.09 -12.36
N ARG A 204 1.24 1.81 -13.11
CA ARG A 204 0.66 2.72 -14.08
C ARG A 204 -0.82 2.89 -13.78
N ILE A 205 -1.27 4.12 -13.65
CA ILE A 205 -2.64 4.45 -13.28
C ILE A 205 -3.36 5.06 -14.49
N VAL A 206 -4.65 4.72 -14.64
CA VAL A 206 -5.51 5.35 -15.64
C VAL A 206 -5.63 6.83 -15.29
N ASP A 207 -5.23 7.67 -16.23
CA ASP A 207 -5.34 9.11 -16.08
C ASP A 207 -6.79 9.52 -16.37
N THR A 208 -7.43 10.07 -15.34
CA THR A 208 -8.81 10.59 -15.41
C THR A 208 -8.83 12.11 -15.38
N GLU A 209 -7.70 12.75 -15.11
CA GLU A 209 -7.55 14.20 -15.11
C GLU A 209 -7.06 14.63 -16.49
N GLU A 210 -7.65 15.68 -17.06
CA GLU A 210 -7.12 16.31 -18.27
C GLU A 210 -5.77 16.93 -17.89
N ALA A 211 -4.68 16.34 -18.38
CA ALA A 211 -3.36 16.95 -18.22
C ALA A 211 -3.36 18.24 -19.06
N ASP A 212 -3.32 19.39 -18.42
CA ASP A 212 -3.41 20.72 -19.03
C ASP A 212 -2.41 20.95 -20.19
N ASP A 213 -1.29 20.20 -20.19
CA ASP A 213 -0.20 20.35 -21.16
C ASP A 213 -0.22 19.29 -22.28
N LEU A 214 -1.15 18.34 -22.30
CA LEU A 214 -1.18 17.27 -23.30
C LEU A 214 -2.48 17.26 -24.11
N PRO A 215 -2.41 17.03 -25.44
CA PRO A 215 -3.63 16.88 -26.22
C PRO A 215 -4.44 15.68 -25.71
N PRO A 216 -5.79 15.75 -25.77
CA PRO A 216 -6.64 14.64 -25.37
C PRO A 216 -6.32 13.37 -26.18
N PRO A 217 -6.40 12.18 -25.58
CA PRO A 217 -6.16 10.93 -26.30
C PRO A 217 -7.18 10.75 -27.42
N ALA A 218 -6.79 10.08 -28.50
CA ALA A 218 -7.70 9.79 -29.60
C ALA A 218 -8.91 8.98 -29.12
N PRO A 219 -10.08 9.08 -29.78
CA PRO A 219 -11.28 8.36 -29.35
C PRO A 219 -11.06 6.86 -29.19
N GLY A 220 -11.31 6.34 -27.99
CA GLY A 220 -11.12 4.94 -27.64
C GLY A 220 -9.70 4.51 -27.27
N VAL A 221 -8.77 5.44 -27.21
CA VAL A 221 -7.43 5.25 -26.65
C VAL A 221 -7.47 5.61 -25.17
N LEU A 222 -6.89 4.75 -24.32
CA LEU A 222 -6.79 4.97 -22.89
C LEU A 222 -5.41 5.56 -22.57
N ARG A 223 -5.36 6.60 -21.77
CA ARG A 223 -4.09 7.18 -21.30
C ARG A 223 -3.74 6.64 -19.92
N LEU A 224 -2.49 6.21 -19.77
CA LEU A 224 -1.93 5.79 -18.48
C LEU A 224 -0.75 6.69 -18.12
N ARG A 225 -0.62 6.97 -16.83
CA ARG A 225 0.51 7.68 -16.24
C ARG A 225 1.37 6.72 -15.43
N VAL A 226 2.69 6.74 -15.63
CA VAL A 226 3.65 6.00 -14.81
C VAL A 226 3.76 6.69 -13.45
N MET A 227 3.22 6.08 -12.40
CA MET A 227 3.25 6.62 -11.05
C MET A 227 4.51 6.24 -10.29
N ALA A 228 5.01 5.03 -10.53
CA ALA A 228 6.24 4.54 -9.91
C ALA A 228 6.93 3.50 -10.79
N SER A 229 8.23 3.39 -10.61
CA SER A 229 9.07 2.38 -11.27
C SER A 229 10.20 1.97 -10.36
N ALA A 230 10.46 0.66 -10.23
CA ALA A 230 11.57 0.08 -9.49
C ALA A 230 12.31 -0.94 -10.35
N GLY A 231 13.60 -1.14 -10.11
CA GLY A 231 14.45 -2.09 -10.82
C GLY A 231 15.90 -1.70 -10.84
N GLY A 232 16.76 -2.58 -11.36
CA GLY A 232 18.20 -2.31 -11.49
C GLY A 232 18.47 -1.07 -12.37
N PRO A 233 19.47 -0.25 -12.02
CA PRO A 233 19.79 0.99 -12.73
C PRO A 233 20.09 0.78 -14.22
N ASP A 234 20.70 -0.34 -14.58
CA ASP A 234 21.03 -0.67 -15.98
C ASP A 234 19.79 -0.94 -16.83
N ILE A 235 18.79 -1.63 -16.27
CA ILE A 235 17.52 -1.91 -16.96
C ILE A 235 16.72 -0.62 -17.12
N VAL A 236 16.66 0.20 -16.07
CA VAL A 236 15.92 1.49 -16.08
C VAL A 236 16.52 2.46 -17.10
N ALA A 237 17.85 2.58 -17.15
CA ALA A 237 18.54 3.49 -18.07
C ALA A 237 18.33 3.11 -19.54
N ARG A 238 18.25 1.81 -19.86
CA ARG A 238 18.11 1.31 -21.24
C ARG A 238 16.69 1.35 -21.79
N ILE A 239 15.66 1.13 -20.94
CA ILE A 239 14.25 1.18 -21.36
C ILE A 239 13.76 2.62 -21.60
N GLY A 240 14.53 3.64 -21.19
CA GLY A 240 14.32 5.03 -21.54
C GLY A 240 13.07 5.69 -20.92
N LEU A 241 12.46 6.62 -21.66
CA LEU A 241 11.37 7.49 -21.18
C LEU A 241 10.12 6.74 -20.70
N THR A 242 9.78 5.59 -21.28
CA THR A 242 8.60 4.78 -20.88
C THR A 242 8.68 4.21 -19.47
N ALA A 243 9.84 4.36 -18.84
CA ALA A 243 10.14 3.92 -17.49
C ALA A 243 10.13 5.05 -16.46
N LYS A 244 10.09 6.29 -16.92
CA LYS A 244 10.23 7.47 -16.06
C LYS A 244 8.91 7.78 -15.37
N THR A 245 8.94 7.96 -14.05
CA THR A 245 7.80 8.45 -13.28
C THR A 245 7.28 9.76 -13.85
N GLY A 246 5.97 9.89 -13.95
CA GLY A 246 5.30 11.04 -14.55
C GLY A 246 5.11 10.95 -16.07
N TYR A 247 5.67 9.93 -16.74
CA TYR A 247 5.48 9.77 -18.17
C TYR A 247 4.09 9.24 -18.51
N TYR A 248 3.46 9.84 -19.54
CA TYR A 248 2.17 9.42 -20.06
C TYR A 248 2.34 8.59 -21.32
N PHE A 249 1.49 7.60 -21.49
CA PHE A 249 1.43 6.84 -22.72
C PHE A 249 0.00 6.38 -23.03
N ASP A 250 -0.30 6.40 -24.31
CA ASP A 250 -1.59 6.04 -24.81
C ASP A 250 -1.61 4.53 -25.13
N VAL A 251 -2.64 3.84 -24.65
CA VAL A 251 -2.81 2.39 -24.75
C VAL A 251 -3.84 2.07 -25.83
N PRO A 252 -3.43 1.46 -26.96
CA PRO A 252 -4.34 1.05 -28.03
C PRO A 252 -5.35 -0.01 -27.55
N ARG A 253 -6.48 -0.12 -28.25
CA ARG A 253 -7.56 -1.08 -27.91
C ARG A 253 -7.14 -2.55 -28.00
N ASP A 254 -6.20 -2.87 -28.88
CA ASP A 254 -5.70 -4.23 -29.14
C ASP A 254 -4.46 -4.60 -28.31
N SER A 255 -4.05 -3.73 -27.38
CA SER A 255 -2.88 -4.00 -26.53
C SER A 255 -3.19 -4.96 -25.38
N PRO A 256 -2.21 -5.76 -24.92
CA PRO A 256 -2.33 -6.61 -23.75
C PRO A 256 -2.71 -5.85 -22.47
N VAL A 257 -2.19 -4.62 -22.32
CA VAL A 257 -2.51 -3.75 -21.17
C VAL A 257 -3.99 -3.37 -21.19
N ARG A 258 -4.54 -3.05 -22.39
CA ARG A 258 -5.97 -2.75 -22.53
C ARG A 258 -6.83 -3.97 -22.23
N SER A 259 -6.47 -5.13 -22.75
CA SER A 259 -7.15 -6.39 -22.47
C SER A 259 -7.17 -6.70 -20.97
N CYS A 260 -6.05 -6.48 -20.28
CA CYS A 260 -5.94 -6.65 -18.83
C CYS A 260 -6.92 -5.73 -18.06
N LEU A 261 -7.00 -4.46 -18.43
CA LEU A 261 -7.91 -3.50 -17.82
C LEU A 261 -9.38 -3.80 -18.10
N ASP A 262 -9.71 -4.14 -19.35
CA ASP A 262 -11.10 -4.41 -19.75
C ASP A 262 -11.66 -5.72 -19.17
N THR A 263 -10.80 -6.75 -19.03
CA THR A 263 -11.21 -8.08 -18.55
C THR A 263 -11.04 -8.27 -17.04
N GLY A 264 -10.24 -7.41 -16.38
CA GLY A 264 -9.83 -7.60 -14.99
C GLY A 264 -8.95 -8.83 -14.76
N ARG A 265 -8.38 -9.43 -15.83
CA ARG A 265 -7.53 -10.63 -15.76
C ARG A 265 -6.07 -10.29 -16.06
N PRO A 266 -5.11 -10.96 -15.39
CA PRO A 266 -3.71 -10.77 -15.70
C PRO A 266 -3.40 -11.22 -17.13
N TRP A 267 -2.41 -10.59 -17.74
CA TRP A 267 -1.84 -11.00 -19.00
C TRP A 267 -0.38 -11.42 -18.76
N VAL A 268 0.00 -12.56 -19.34
CA VAL A 268 1.35 -13.13 -19.26
C VAL A 268 1.91 -13.27 -20.66
N GLY A 269 3.09 -12.71 -20.89
CA GLY A 269 3.81 -12.80 -22.15
C GLY A 269 5.20 -13.39 -21.96
N ASN A 270 5.47 -14.49 -22.68
CA ASN A 270 6.82 -14.98 -22.86
C ASN A 270 7.32 -14.43 -24.21
N LEU A 271 8.39 -13.62 -24.16
CA LEU A 271 8.87 -12.85 -25.30
C LEU A 271 9.77 -13.64 -26.27
N ALA A 272 9.73 -14.96 -26.21
CA ALA A 272 10.45 -15.81 -27.15
C ALA A 272 9.98 -15.66 -28.61
N SER A 273 8.83 -14.99 -28.85
CA SER A 273 8.28 -14.75 -30.20
C SER A 273 8.10 -13.26 -30.49
N ASP A 274 8.60 -12.80 -31.62
CA ASP A 274 8.53 -11.40 -32.08
C ASP A 274 7.10 -10.86 -32.24
N GLY A 275 6.12 -11.72 -32.52
CA GLY A 275 4.74 -11.32 -32.73
C GLY A 275 4.04 -10.80 -31.48
N VAL A 276 4.47 -11.21 -30.29
CA VAL A 276 3.93 -10.72 -29.01
C VAL A 276 4.56 -9.37 -28.67
N LEU A 277 5.86 -9.22 -28.89
CA LEU A 277 6.60 -7.98 -28.67
C LEU A 277 6.04 -6.81 -29.48
N LEU A 278 5.79 -7.03 -30.77
CA LEU A 278 5.26 -6.01 -31.67
C LEU A 278 3.86 -5.51 -31.30
N LYS A 279 3.04 -6.34 -30.64
CA LYS A 279 1.72 -5.94 -30.13
C LYS A 279 1.79 -5.10 -28.84
N MET A 280 2.86 -5.23 -28.08
CA MET A 280 3.07 -4.49 -26.85
C MET A 280 3.77 -3.15 -27.06
N LEU A 281 4.61 -3.07 -28.08
CA LEU A 281 5.54 -1.98 -28.35
C LEU A 281 5.12 -1.19 -29.56
N ARG A 282 5.34 0.12 -29.52
CA ARG A 282 4.91 1.03 -30.59
C ARG A 282 5.87 1.06 -31.78
N THR A 283 7.14 0.75 -31.55
CA THR A 283 8.17 0.89 -32.59
C THR A 283 9.13 -0.30 -32.64
N PRO A 284 9.73 -0.59 -33.79
CA PRO A 284 10.80 -1.59 -33.92
C PRO A 284 12.01 -1.30 -32.99
N LEU A 285 12.26 -0.02 -32.69
CA LEU A 285 13.34 0.42 -31.80
C LEU A 285 13.12 -0.09 -30.36
N ASP A 286 11.87 -0.08 -29.89
CA ASP A 286 11.52 -0.59 -28.57
C ASP A 286 11.75 -2.11 -28.46
N VAL A 287 11.54 -2.85 -29.55
CA VAL A 287 11.82 -4.30 -29.64
C VAL A 287 13.31 -4.58 -29.50
N GLU A 288 14.15 -3.76 -30.15
CA GLU A 288 15.60 -3.88 -30.10
C GLU A 288 16.14 -3.63 -28.69
N VAL A 289 15.65 -2.59 -28.03
CA VAL A 289 15.98 -2.29 -26.64
C VAL A 289 15.61 -3.44 -25.69
N ILE A 290 14.44 -4.04 -25.85
CA ILE A 290 14.02 -5.16 -25.02
C ILE A 290 14.93 -6.38 -25.18
N ARG A 291 15.36 -6.65 -26.43
CA ARG A 291 16.31 -7.73 -26.71
C ARG A 291 17.69 -7.45 -26.12
N GLU A 292 18.20 -6.23 -26.25
CA GLU A 292 19.49 -5.82 -25.69
C GLU A 292 19.52 -5.91 -24.16
N VAL A 293 18.40 -5.58 -23.52
CA VAL A 293 18.24 -5.68 -22.05
C VAL A 293 18.03 -7.14 -21.62
N GLY A 294 17.72 -8.05 -22.56
CA GLY A 294 17.48 -9.47 -22.28
C GLY A 294 16.14 -9.74 -21.57
N ILE A 295 15.15 -8.87 -21.74
CA ILE A 295 13.80 -9.10 -21.18
C ILE A 295 13.14 -10.24 -21.94
N HIS A 296 12.74 -11.28 -21.21
CA HIS A 296 12.17 -12.50 -21.79
C HIS A 296 10.78 -12.84 -21.27
N SER A 297 10.36 -12.28 -20.12
CA SER A 297 9.07 -12.58 -19.52
C SER A 297 8.42 -11.33 -18.94
N ILE A 298 7.12 -11.15 -19.21
CA ILE A 298 6.34 -9.98 -18.78
C ILE A 298 5.02 -10.45 -18.18
N VAL A 299 4.63 -9.82 -17.08
CA VAL A 299 3.30 -9.98 -16.48
C VAL A 299 2.68 -8.60 -16.31
N VAL A 300 1.43 -8.46 -16.73
CA VAL A 300 0.60 -7.28 -16.50
C VAL A 300 -0.57 -7.70 -15.62
N VAL A 301 -0.68 -7.09 -14.45
CA VAL A 301 -1.72 -7.41 -13.45
C VAL A 301 -2.59 -6.17 -13.26
N PRO A 302 -3.94 -6.29 -13.29
CA PRO A 302 -4.82 -5.16 -13.02
C PRO A 302 -4.73 -4.76 -11.55
N LEU A 303 -4.95 -3.48 -11.27
CA LEU A 303 -5.18 -2.92 -9.94
C LEU A 303 -6.70 -2.80 -9.74
N PRO A 304 -7.36 -3.85 -9.21
CA PRO A 304 -8.80 -3.95 -9.20
C PRO A 304 -9.44 -3.02 -8.16
N THR A 305 -10.56 -2.38 -8.53
CA THR A 305 -11.47 -1.74 -7.59
C THR A 305 -12.88 -2.30 -7.77
N ARG A 306 -13.87 -1.72 -7.09
CA ARG A 306 -15.26 -2.20 -7.17
C ARG A 306 -15.90 -1.98 -8.54
N GLU A 307 -15.53 -0.91 -9.23
CA GLU A 307 -16.14 -0.55 -10.52
C GLU A 307 -15.26 -0.96 -11.69
N HIS A 308 -14.07 -0.40 -11.77
CA HIS A 308 -13.11 -0.66 -12.85
C HIS A 308 -11.67 -0.62 -12.32
N PRO A 309 -10.73 -1.38 -12.92
CA PRO A 309 -9.33 -1.31 -12.52
C PRO A 309 -8.78 0.12 -12.62
N VAL A 310 -8.18 0.63 -11.55
CA VAL A 310 -7.57 1.98 -11.51
C VAL A 310 -6.27 2.06 -12.30
N GLY A 311 -5.70 0.92 -12.66
CA GLY A 311 -4.43 0.86 -13.38
C GLY A 311 -3.89 -0.56 -13.49
N VAL A 312 -2.60 -0.67 -13.74
CA VAL A 312 -1.89 -1.94 -13.87
C VAL A 312 -0.55 -1.92 -13.12
N LEU A 313 -0.20 -3.08 -12.58
CA LEU A 313 1.15 -3.43 -12.16
C LEU A 313 1.82 -4.18 -13.31
N HIS A 314 2.93 -3.68 -13.80
CA HIS A 314 3.70 -4.24 -14.90
C HIS A 314 5.02 -4.80 -14.36
N LEU A 315 5.25 -6.09 -14.54
CA LEU A 315 6.40 -6.83 -14.04
C LEU A 315 7.21 -7.39 -15.19
N LEU A 316 8.53 -7.30 -15.08
CA LEU A 316 9.47 -7.78 -16.10
C LEU A 316 10.52 -8.68 -15.45
N ARG A 317 10.90 -9.77 -16.16
CA ARG A 317 12.09 -10.58 -15.86
C ARG A 317 13.06 -10.55 -17.02
N ALA A 318 14.35 -10.44 -16.70
CA ALA A 318 15.42 -10.28 -17.67
C ALA A 318 16.67 -11.10 -17.28
N GLY A 319 17.59 -11.29 -18.22
CA GLY A 319 18.86 -11.97 -17.97
C GLY A 319 18.69 -13.42 -17.57
N ASP A 320 19.28 -13.80 -16.43
CA ASP A 320 19.29 -15.19 -15.91
C ASP A 320 18.06 -15.54 -15.05
N SER A 321 17.15 -14.61 -14.82
CA SER A 321 15.92 -14.86 -14.06
C SER A 321 15.04 -15.92 -14.78
N ALA A 322 14.41 -16.84 -14.05
CA ALA A 322 13.47 -17.78 -14.66
C ALA A 322 12.21 -17.04 -15.16
N PRO A 323 11.53 -17.51 -16.23
CA PRO A 323 10.23 -16.97 -16.64
C PRO A 323 9.20 -16.99 -15.50
N PHE A 324 8.21 -16.07 -15.54
CA PHE A 324 7.13 -16.09 -14.55
C PHE A 324 6.35 -17.39 -14.58
N THR A 325 6.06 -17.91 -13.40
CA THR A 325 5.20 -19.08 -13.17
C THR A 325 3.76 -18.65 -12.90
N ASP A 326 2.81 -19.57 -12.99
CA ASP A 326 1.41 -19.30 -12.59
C ASP A 326 1.30 -18.87 -11.11
N GLU A 327 2.18 -19.39 -10.25
CA GLU A 327 2.24 -19.02 -8.84
C GLU A 327 2.72 -17.57 -8.65
N ASP A 328 3.73 -17.12 -9.39
CA ASP A 328 4.18 -15.73 -9.41
C ASP A 328 3.04 -14.77 -9.81
N VAL A 329 2.23 -15.18 -10.80
CA VAL A 329 1.08 -14.38 -11.25
C VAL A 329 0.03 -14.25 -10.15
N VAL A 330 -0.27 -15.32 -9.43
CA VAL A 330 -1.22 -15.30 -8.31
C VAL A 330 -0.72 -14.39 -7.19
N VAL A 331 0.56 -14.46 -6.83
CA VAL A 331 1.17 -13.57 -5.83
C VAL A 331 1.10 -12.11 -6.29
N ALA A 332 1.43 -11.83 -7.57
CA ALA A 332 1.34 -10.50 -8.13
C ALA A 332 -0.09 -9.94 -8.09
N GLN A 333 -1.11 -10.77 -8.37
CA GLN A 333 -2.52 -10.37 -8.29
C GLN A 333 -2.94 -10.01 -6.85
N GLU A 334 -2.51 -10.78 -5.86
CA GLU A 334 -2.84 -10.50 -4.45
C GLU A 334 -2.19 -9.20 -3.96
N LEU A 335 -0.93 -8.96 -4.34
CA LEU A 335 -0.23 -7.71 -4.04
C LEU A 335 -0.88 -6.51 -4.74
N ALA A 336 -1.22 -6.67 -6.02
CA ALA A 336 -1.91 -5.66 -6.81
C ALA A 336 -3.29 -5.32 -6.24
N ALA A 337 -4.07 -6.33 -5.82
CA ALA A 337 -5.38 -6.12 -5.22
C ALA A 337 -5.30 -5.34 -3.90
N ARG A 338 -4.32 -5.64 -3.04
CA ARG A 338 -4.10 -4.88 -1.81
C ARG A 338 -3.71 -3.43 -2.08
N ALA A 339 -2.76 -3.23 -2.99
CA ALA A 339 -2.33 -1.88 -3.36
C ALA A 339 -3.45 -1.09 -4.01
N ALA A 340 -4.30 -1.73 -4.83
CA ALA A 340 -5.44 -1.09 -5.47
C ALA A 340 -6.41 -0.48 -4.45
N VAL A 341 -6.70 -1.19 -3.35
CA VAL A 341 -7.56 -0.66 -2.27
C VAL A 341 -6.92 0.59 -1.64
N ALA A 342 -5.62 0.55 -1.36
CA ALA A 342 -4.93 1.70 -0.76
C ALA A 342 -4.85 2.89 -1.74
N ILE A 343 -4.62 2.63 -3.03
CA ILE A 343 -4.60 3.64 -4.10
C ILE A 343 -5.98 4.28 -4.26
N ASP A 344 -7.05 3.47 -4.27
CA ASP A 344 -8.43 3.94 -4.41
C ASP A 344 -8.83 4.82 -3.23
N ASN A 345 -8.54 4.39 -2.01
CA ASN A 345 -8.76 5.17 -0.80
C ASN A 345 -7.99 6.52 -0.84
N ALA A 346 -6.74 6.50 -1.30
CA ALA A 346 -5.92 7.71 -1.44
C ALA A 346 -6.50 8.68 -2.49
N ARG A 347 -7.01 8.15 -3.62
CA ARG A 347 -7.67 8.95 -4.67
C ARG A 347 -8.97 9.58 -4.16
N GLN A 348 -9.82 8.79 -3.51
CA GLN A 348 -11.06 9.29 -2.92
C GLN A 348 -10.79 10.38 -1.89
N TYR A 349 -9.83 10.16 -1.00
CA TYR A 349 -9.42 11.17 -0.03
C TYR A 349 -8.93 12.46 -0.70
N THR A 350 -8.09 12.36 -1.73
CA THR A 350 -7.59 13.53 -2.48
C THR A 350 -8.73 14.28 -3.16
N LEU A 351 -9.67 13.56 -3.79
CA LEU A 351 -10.84 14.17 -4.45
C LEU A 351 -11.72 14.90 -3.44
N GLU A 352 -12.09 14.24 -2.32
CA GLU A 352 -12.88 14.85 -1.25
C GLU A 352 -12.19 16.09 -0.68
N HIS A 353 -10.87 15.99 -0.46
CA HIS A 353 -10.08 17.11 0.05
C HIS A 353 -10.03 18.30 -0.92
N THR A 354 -9.80 18.02 -2.22
CA THR A 354 -9.77 19.05 -3.26
C THR A 354 -11.14 19.73 -3.40
N MET A 355 -12.21 18.93 -3.46
CA MET A 355 -13.57 19.47 -3.51
C MET A 355 -13.91 20.37 -2.31
N ALA A 356 -13.49 19.95 -1.11
CA ALA A 356 -13.72 20.75 0.07
C ALA A 356 -12.93 22.06 0.04
N LEU A 357 -11.67 22.06 -0.42
CA LEU A 357 -10.87 23.27 -0.61
C LEU A 357 -11.45 24.20 -1.69
N GLU A 358 -11.96 23.66 -2.79
CA GLU A 358 -12.60 24.44 -3.84
C GLU A 358 -13.91 25.06 -3.36
N LEU A 359 -14.74 24.30 -2.63
CA LEU A 359 -15.94 24.85 -1.99
C LEU A 359 -15.58 25.96 -1.01
N GLN A 360 -14.56 25.78 -0.19
CA GLN A 360 -14.08 26.80 0.73
C GLN A 360 -13.64 28.05 -0.01
N ARG A 361 -12.82 27.94 -1.05
CA ARG A 361 -12.40 29.07 -1.89
C ARG A 361 -13.59 29.77 -2.54
N ALA A 362 -14.58 29.03 -3.02
CA ALA A 362 -15.80 29.61 -3.61
C ALA A 362 -16.67 30.30 -2.57
N LEU A 363 -16.67 29.81 -1.33
CA LEU A 363 -17.39 30.46 -0.21
C LEU A 363 -16.64 31.64 0.38
N MET A 364 -15.30 31.69 0.30
CA MET A 364 -14.49 32.84 0.67
C MET A 364 -14.46 33.83 -0.50
N SER A 365 -14.87 35.11 -0.26
CA SER A 365 -14.75 36.11 -1.30
C SER A 365 -13.31 36.51 -1.54
N GLU A 366 -13.01 36.77 -2.81
CA GLU A 366 -11.95 37.74 -3.09
C GLU A 366 -12.34 39.08 -2.51
N PRO A 367 -11.41 39.84 -1.87
CA PRO A 367 -11.67 41.21 -1.47
C PRO A 367 -12.31 41.97 -2.62
N GLY A 368 -13.36 42.72 -2.36
CA GLY A 368 -14.01 43.52 -3.40
C GLY A 368 -12.97 44.34 -4.15
N GLY A 369 -13.25 44.68 -5.42
CA GLY A 369 -12.27 45.32 -6.30
C GLY A 369 -11.50 46.45 -5.62
N PRO A 370 -10.26 46.73 -6.08
CA PRO A 370 -9.35 47.65 -5.40
C PRO A 370 -9.98 49.02 -5.19
N HIS A 371 -10.00 49.48 -3.94
CA HIS A 371 -10.44 50.83 -3.64
C HIS A 371 -9.29 51.81 -3.95
N PRO A 372 -9.54 52.99 -4.59
CA PRO A 372 -8.47 53.91 -4.99
C PRO A 372 -7.63 54.40 -3.81
N ASP A 373 -8.27 54.67 -2.67
CA ASP A 373 -7.64 55.31 -1.52
C ASP A 373 -7.39 54.36 -0.34
N ILE A 374 -7.72 53.08 -0.49
CA ILE A 374 -7.57 52.09 0.58
C ILE A 374 -6.80 50.87 0.03
N GLU A 375 -5.77 50.48 0.75
CA GLU A 375 -5.05 49.23 0.51
C GLU A 375 -5.51 48.16 1.50
N THR A 376 -5.77 46.94 1.01
CA THR A 376 -6.16 45.80 1.84
C THR A 376 -5.29 44.60 1.52
N ALA A 377 -4.95 43.83 2.55
CA ALA A 377 -4.26 42.54 2.44
C ALA A 377 -4.91 41.54 3.38
N SER A 378 -5.01 40.30 2.97
CA SER A 378 -5.63 39.25 3.77
C SER A 378 -4.84 37.96 3.72
N ARG A 379 -4.96 37.18 4.77
CA ARG A 379 -4.45 35.80 4.84
C ARG A 379 -5.44 34.90 5.57
N TYR A 380 -5.54 33.71 5.07
CA TYR A 380 -6.27 32.63 5.71
C TYR A 380 -5.37 31.40 5.86
N LEU A 381 -5.29 30.87 7.05
CA LEU A 381 -4.54 29.64 7.37
C LEU A 381 -5.52 28.65 8.00
N PRO A 382 -5.84 27.54 7.34
CA PRO A 382 -6.74 26.53 7.88
C PRO A 382 -6.12 25.79 9.08
N ALA A 383 -6.93 25.40 10.05
CA ALA A 383 -6.54 24.57 11.18
C ALA A 383 -6.11 23.17 10.75
N GLY A 384 -4.84 22.82 10.97
CA GLY A 384 -4.29 21.47 10.79
C GLY A 384 -4.50 20.84 9.41
N GLN A 385 -4.11 19.55 9.27
CA GLN A 385 -4.25 18.80 7.98
C GLN A 385 -5.65 18.21 7.74
N ARG A 386 -6.59 18.34 8.69
CA ARG A 386 -7.90 17.69 8.65
C ARG A 386 -9.10 18.61 8.60
N ALA A 387 -8.94 19.90 8.94
CA ALA A 387 -10.04 20.86 8.86
C ALA A 387 -10.24 21.29 7.41
N LEU A 388 -11.25 20.73 6.77
CA LEU A 388 -11.52 20.94 5.34
C LEU A 388 -12.27 22.23 5.04
N VAL A 389 -12.99 22.83 6.01
CA VAL A 389 -13.74 24.09 5.85
C VAL A 389 -13.91 24.73 7.22
N GLY A 390 -13.57 26.02 7.37
CA GLY A 390 -13.71 26.76 8.61
C GLY A 390 -15.00 27.58 8.72
N GLY A 391 -15.24 28.10 9.92
CA GLY A 391 -16.27 29.09 10.23
C GLY A 391 -15.85 30.53 9.98
N ASP A 392 -14.56 30.75 9.85
CA ASP A 392 -13.95 32.09 9.67
C ASP A 392 -14.24 32.71 8.31
N TRP A 393 -14.49 34.01 8.30
CA TRP A 393 -14.55 34.77 7.05
C TRP A 393 -14.09 36.21 7.23
N PHE A 394 -13.68 36.81 6.14
CA PHE A 394 -13.51 38.23 6.02
C PHE A 394 -14.20 38.75 4.76
N ASP A 395 -14.48 40.03 4.72
CA ASP A 395 -15.00 40.72 3.54
C ASP A 395 -14.52 42.17 3.50
N SER A 396 -14.35 42.71 2.28
CA SER A 396 -14.01 44.12 2.06
C SER A 396 -14.90 44.63 0.95
N MET A 397 -15.75 45.61 1.27
CA MET A 397 -16.79 46.10 0.38
C MET A 397 -16.63 47.62 0.16
N ALA A 398 -16.40 48.01 -1.10
CA ALA A 398 -16.50 49.39 -1.49
C ALA A 398 -17.99 49.82 -1.52
N LEU A 399 -18.34 50.85 -0.79
CA LEU A 399 -19.70 51.42 -0.75
C LEU A 399 -19.83 52.57 -1.73
N SER A 400 -21.04 52.80 -2.24
CA SER A 400 -21.35 53.88 -3.17
C SER A 400 -21.00 55.28 -2.65
N SER A 401 -20.83 55.43 -1.33
CA SER A 401 -20.42 56.68 -0.67
C SER A 401 -18.91 56.97 -0.72
N GLY A 402 -18.09 56.16 -1.41
CA GLY A 402 -16.62 56.26 -1.38
C GLY A 402 -15.98 55.75 -0.09
N ARG A 403 -16.74 55.11 0.78
CA ARG A 403 -16.27 54.44 2.01
C ARG A 403 -16.06 52.94 1.74
N SER A 404 -15.29 52.27 2.58
CA SER A 404 -15.12 50.82 2.51
C SER A 404 -15.49 50.19 3.84
N LEU A 405 -16.34 49.19 3.79
CA LEU A 405 -16.68 48.38 4.96
C LEU A 405 -15.79 47.11 4.97
N GLN A 406 -15.04 46.95 6.06
CA GLN A 406 -14.28 45.77 6.37
C GLN A 406 -15.09 44.92 7.34
N VAL A 407 -15.17 43.62 7.09
CA VAL A 407 -15.89 42.64 7.90
C VAL A 407 -14.96 41.54 8.29
N MET A 408 -14.97 41.15 9.55
CA MET A 408 -14.33 39.93 10.06
C MET A 408 -15.36 39.21 10.91
N GLY A 409 -15.43 37.89 10.76
CA GLY A 409 -16.32 37.08 11.57
C GLY A 409 -15.88 35.64 11.68
N ASP A 410 -16.44 34.96 12.68
CA ASP A 410 -16.22 33.55 12.94
C ASP A 410 -17.52 32.88 13.41
N VAL A 411 -17.93 31.81 12.73
CA VAL A 411 -19.11 30.98 13.08
C VAL A 411 -18.69 29.88 14.04
N MET A 412 -19.38 29.78 15.15
CA MET A 412 -19.12 28.76 16.16
C MET A 412 -19.04 27.33 15.55
N GLY A 413 -17.85 26.69 15.69
CA GLY A 413 -17.55 25.35 15.23
C GLY A 413 -16.95 25.29 13.83
N HIS A 414 -16.62 24.10 13.36
CA HIS A 414 -15.89 23.88 12.11
C HIS A 414 -16.62 22.91 11.17
N GLY A 415 -16.17 22.83 9.93
CA GLY A 415 -16.68 21.92 8.91
C GLY A 415 -17.80 22.50 8.05
N PHE A 416 -18.37 21.65 7.20
CA PHE A 416 -19.31 22.06 6.14
C PHE A 416 -20.52 22.87 6.65
N THR A 417 -21.10 22.49 7.79
CA THR A 417 -22.25 23.21 8.36
C THR A 417 -21.89 24.61 8.85
N ALA A 418 -20.68 24.82 9.39
CA ALA A 418 -20.18 26.13 9.77
C ALA A 418 -19.95 27.01 8.53
N ALA A 419 -19.39 26.47 7.46
CA ALA A 419 -19.19 27.20 6.20
C ALA A 419 -20.49 27.60 5.51
N VAL A 420 -21.52 26.75 5.55
CA VAL A 420 -22.86 27.13 5.03
C VAL A 420 -23.43 28.28 5.83
N ALA A 421 -23.38 28.23 7.17
CA ALA A 421 -23.81 29.32 8.03
C ALA A 421 -23.00 30.61 7.76
N MET A 422 -21.67 30.52 7.67
CA MET A 422 -20.77 31.62 7.33
C MET A 422 -21.19 32.31 6.02
N SER A 423 -21.49 31.52 4.97
CA SER A 423 -21.96 32.09 3.69
C SER A 423 -23.27 32.87 3.82
N GLN A 424 -24.18 32.41 4.68
CA GLN A 424 -25.44 33.10 4.95
C GLN A 424 -25.21 34.40 5.73
N TYR A 425 -24.39 34.36 6.79
CA TYR A 425 -23.99 35.57 7.54
C TYR A 425 -23.41 36.62 6.60
N ARG A 426 -22.44 36.24 5.79
CA ARG A 426 -21.77 37.13 4.85
C ARG A 426 -22.72 37.74 3.82
N SER A 427 -23.56 36.92 3.16
CA SER A 427 -24.52 37.37 2.16
C SER A 427 -25.51 38.40 2.75
N LEU A 428 -25.98 38.13 3.97
CA LEU A 428 -26.90 39.01 4.65
C LEU A 428 -26.25 40.34 5.03
N LEU A 429 -25.07 40.32 5.65
CA LEU A 429 -24.31 41.53 5.99
C LEU A 429 -24.01 42.39 4.76
N ARG A 430 -23.61 41.79 3.63
CA ARG A 430 -23.43 42.49 2.36
C ARG A 430 -24.71 43.16 1.89
N SER A 431 -25.83 42.46 1.93
CA SER A 431 -27.13 42.99 1.50
C SER A 431 -27.56 44.18 2.33
N ILE A 432 -27.37 44.12 3.67
CA ILE A 432 -27.74 45.23 4.57
C ILE A 432 -26.76 46.40 4.41
N ALA A 433 -25.44 46.11 4.31
CA ALA A 433 -24.43 47.17 4.13
C ALA A 433 -24.60 47.97 2.84
N ALA A 434 -25.09 47.35 1.76
CA ALA A 434 -25.40 48.04 0.50
C ALA A 434 -26.45 49.16 0.64
N SER A 435 -27.29 49.11 1.69
CA SER A 435 -28.25 50.19 1.99
C SER A 435 -27.60 51.48 2.54
N GLY A 436 -26.31 51.44 2.91
CA GLY A 436 -25.60 52.55 3.53
C GLY A 436 -25.94 52.77 5.00
N ALA A 437 -26.55 51.79 5.68
CA ALA A 437 -26.89 51.88 7.10
C ALA A 437 -25.64 52.08 7.98
N PRO A 438 -25.76 52.70 9.17
CA PRO A 438 -24.70 52.76 10.18
C PRO A 438 -24.29 51.35 10.64
N VAL A 439 -23.01 51.16 11.04
CA VAL A 439 -22.45 49.83 11.34
C VAL A 439 -23.17 49.10 12.48
N GLU A 440 -23.60 49.82 13.53
CA GLU A 440 -24.39 49.27 14.63
C GLU A 440 -25.78 48.80 14.17
N ARG A 441 -26.35 49.46 13.19
CA ARG A 441 -27.63 49.06 12.59
C ARG A 441 -27.49 47.88 11.66
N ILE A 442 -26.36 47.74 10.96
CA ILE A 442 -26.07 46.58 10.13
C ILE A 442 -26.04 45.32 11.02
N LEU A 443 -25.36 45.38 12.17
CA LEU A 443 -25.30 44.23 13.10
C LEU A 443 -26.68 43.93 13.68
N GLN A 444 -27.43 44.97 14.12
CA GLN A 444 -28.76 44.79 14.71
C GLN A 444 -29.75 44.15 13.74
N GLU A 445 -29.77 44.60 12.50
CA GLU A 445 -30.65 44.06 11.47
C GLU A 445 -30.23 42.63 11.05
N ALA A 446 -28.93 42.37 10.98
CA ALA A 446 -28.41 41.04 10.72
C ALA A 446 -28.78 40.05 11.82
N ASP A 447 -28.58 40.41 13.10
CA ASP A 447 -28.92 39.59 14.25
C ASP A 447 -30.40 39.18 14.24
N HIS A 448 -31.31 40.18 14.07
CA HIS A 448 -32.74 39.95 14.02
C HIS A 448 -33.16 39.04 12.84
N ARG A 449 -32.62 39.29 11.63
CA ARG A 449 -32.97 38.49 10.43
C ARG A 449 -32.46 37.04 10.53
N LEU A 450 -31.24 36.87 11.08
CA LEU A 450 -30.62 35.55 11.24
C LEU A 450 -31.38 34.69 12.26
N ALA A 451 -31.78 35.26 13.38
CA ALA A 451 -32.63 34.59 14.36
C ALA A 451 -33.97 34.13 13.75
N SER A 452 -34.55 34.96 12.87
CA SER A 452 -35.82 34.63 12.19
C SER A 452 -35.70 33.48 11.18
N ILE A 453 -34.51 33.23 10.62
CA ILE A 453 -34.24 32.12 9.68
C ILE A 453 -33.99 30.81 10.44
N GLY A 454 -33.77 30.85 11.76
CA GLY A 454 -33.55 29.65 12.59
C GLY A 454 -32.20 28.99 12.34
N LEU A 455 -31.15 29.80 12.16
CA LEU A 455 -29.78 29.30 12.12
C LEU A 455 -29.38 28.76 13.50
N ASP A 456 -29.02 27.50 13.58
CA ASP A 456 -28.63 26.84 14.84
C ASP A 456 -27.22 27.25 15.35
N ARG A 457 -26.58 28.21 14.71
CA ARG A 457 -25.20 28.65 15.05
C ARG A 457 -25.11 30.15 15.19
N VAL A 458 -24.45 30.58 16.24
CA VAL A 458 -24.09 31.99 16.45
C VAL A 458 -22.74 32.28 15.80
N ALA A 459 -22.51 33.56 15.50
CA ALA A 459 -21.24 34.02 14.97
C ALA A 459 -20.73 35.26 15.69
N THR A 460 -19.42 35.33 15.89
CA THR A 460 -18.78 36.59 16.24
C THR A 460 -18.59 37.46 14.98
N CYS A 461 -18.69 38.76 15.09
CA CYS A 461 -18.51 39.66 13.95
C CYS A 461 -17.95 41.03 14.38
N LEU A 462 -17.02 41.55 13.61
CA LEU A 462 -16.50 42.91 13.73
C LEU A 462 -16.66 43.64 12.40
N LEU A 463 -17.29 44.79 12.44
CA LEU A 463 -17.40 45.70 11.31
C LEU A 463 -16.49 46.92 11.53
N ALA A 464 -15.79 47.34 10.46
CA ALA A 464 -14.97 48.54 10.44
C ALA A 464 -15.26 49.33 9.16
N LEU A 465 -15.97 50.45 9.28
CA LEU A 465 -16.29 51.36 8.17
C LEU A 465 -15.19 52.41 8.05
N VAL A 466 -14.36 52.25 7.02
CA VAL A 466 -13.26 53.19 6.71
C VAL A 466 -13.74 54.27 5.78
N ASP A 467 -13.58 55.52 6.20
CA ASP A 467 -13.89 56.72 5.41
C ASP A 467 -12.58 57.44 5.07
N PRO A 468 -12.08 57.33 3.84
CA PRO A 468 -10.83 58.00 3.45
C PRO A 468 -10.95 59.50 3.36
N HIS A 469 -12.18 60.05 3.18
CA HIS A 469 -12.38 61.49 3.06
C HIS A 469 -12.26 62.19 4.41
N SER A 470 -12.82 61.60 5.47
CA SER A 470 -12.73 62.15 6.83
C SER A 470 -11.49 61.63 7.58
N GLY A 471 -10.77 60.61 7.06
CA GLY A 471 -9.67 59.99 7.77
C GLY A 471 -10.11 59.31 9.06
N THR A 472 -11.31 58.67 9.05
CA THR A 472 -11.88 58.02 10.24
C THR A 472 -12.24 56.56 9.97
N CYS A 473 -12.29 55.77 11.03
CA CYS A 473 -12.83 54.42 11.01
C CYS A 473 -13.89 54.28 12.10
N THR A 474 -15.07 53.76 11.73
CA THR A 474 -16.18 53.52 12.66
C THR A 474 -16.35 52.02 12.84
N PHE A 475 -16.26 51.56 14.08
CA PHE A 475 -16.33 50.16 14.48
C PHE A 475 -17.66 49.81 15.14
N ALA A 476 -18.12 48.57 14.94
CA ALA A 476 -19.13 47.92 15.77
C ALA A 476 -18.81 46.45 15.90
N GLY A 477 -18.94 45.89 17.12
CA GLY A 477 -18.56 44.52 17.45
C GLY A 477 -19.73 43.68 17.96
N ALA A 478 -19.75 42.41 17.56
CA ALA A 478 -20.68 41.37 18.01
C ALA A 478 -19.86 40.16 18.52
N GLY A 479 -19.38 40.21 19.77
CA GLY A 479 -18.64 39.12 20.41
C GLY A 479 -17.24 38.83 19.85
N HIS A 480 -16.74 39.66 18.91
CA HIS A 480 -15.49 39.42 18.18
C HIS A 480 -14.26 40.01 18.88
N PRO A 481 -13.06 39.43 18.72
CA PRO A 481 -11.82 39.98 19.24
C PRO A 481 -11.60 41.47 18.82
N PRO A 482 -11.00 42.31 19.68
CA PRO A 482 -10.77 43.73 19.39
C PRO A 482 -9.71 43.91 18.31
N PRO A 483 -9.88 44.82 17.34
CA PRO A 483 -8.88 45.08 16.31
C PRO A 483 -7.67 45.83 16.88
N VAL A 484 -6.57 45.81 16.13
CA VAL A 484 -5.30 46.44 16.49
C VAL A 484 -4.90 47.47 15.46
N LEU A 485 -4.41 48.62 15.91
CA LEU A 485 -3.75 49.62 15.09
C LEU A 485 -2.24 49.45 15.16
N LEU A 486 -1.63 49.17 14.02
CA LEU A 486 -0.17 49.06 13.90
C LEU A 486 0.38 50.41 13.44
N HIS A 487 1.36 50.92 14.17
CA HIS A 487 2.00 52.19 13.90
C HIS A 487 3.46 51.98 13.52
N LYS A 488 4.00 52.92 12.75
CA LYS A 488 5.44 52.90 12.44
C LYS A 488 6.23 53.18 13.72
N ASP A 489 7.24 52.33 13.98
CA ASP A 489 8.21 52.47 15.09
C ASP A 489 7.58 52.63 16.50
N ALA A 490 6.33 52.19 16.66
CA ALA A 490 5.62 52.24 17.94
C ALA A 490 4.94 50.89 18.25
N PRO A 491 4.68 50.59 19.51
CA PRO A 491 3.89 49.42 19.90
C PRO A 491 2.49 49.48 19.27
N ALA A 492 1.95 48.34 18.94
CA ALA A 492 0.60 48.22 18.41
C ALA A 492 -0.44 48.59 19.50
N GLU A 493 -1.51 49.26 19.08
CA GLU A 493 -2.59 49.76 19.96
C GLU A 493 -3.84 48.87 19.81
N LEU A 494 -4.34 48.33 20.94
CA LEU A 494 -5.59 47.59 20.97
C LEU A 494 -6.78 48.55 21.00
N VAL A 495 -7.71 48.39 20.05
CA VAL A 495 -8.90 49.23 20.00
C VAL A 495 -10.03 48.62 20.83
N HIS A 496 -10.42 49.29 21.90
CA HIS A 496 -11.53 48.84 22.76
C HIS A 496 -12.88 49.20 22.13
N VAL A 497 -13.37 48.32 21.23
CA VAL A 497 -14.69 48.46 20.59
C VAL A 497 -15.76 47.99 21.58
N PRO A 498 -16.85 48.76 21.80
CA PRO A 498 -18.01 48.27 22.54
C PRO A 498 -18.51 46.96 21.90
N THR A 499 -18.56 45.91 22.70
CA THR A 499 -18.86 44.56 22.17
C THR A 499 -20.27 44.16 22.59
N GLY A 500 -21.17 44.01 21.61
CA GLY A 500 -22.50 43.41 21.78
C GLY A 500 -22.44 41.86 21.77
N PRO A 501 -23.57 41.19 21.97
CA PRO A 501 -23.68 39.75 21.92
C PRO A 501 -23.37 39.23 20.50
N PRO A 502 -22.97 37.95 20.36
CA PRO A 502 -22.78 37.32 19.04
C PRO A 502 -24.05 37.37 18.18
N LEU A 503 -23.89 37.45 16.87
CA LEU A 503 -25.00 37.44 15.90
C LEU A 503 -25.75 36.10 15.93
N GLY A 504 -27.06 36.17 15.71
CA GLY A 504 -27.96 35.02 15.73
C GLY A 504 -28.57 34.70 17.10
N ALA A 505 -28.22 35.51 18.13
CA ALA A 505 -28.80 35.43 19.48
C ALA A 505 -30.07 36.28 19.66
N ASP A 506 -30.39 37.19 18.72
CA ASP A 506 -31.52 38.16 18.74
C ASP A 506 -31.55 38.99 20.03
N LEU A 507 -30.40 39.40 20.53
CA LEU A 507 -30.24 40.16 21.76
C LEU A 507 -30.05 41.67 21.49
N GLY A 508 -29.55 42.04 20.33
CA GLY A 508 -29.27 43.44 19.96
C GLY A 508 -28.24 44.12 20.87
N GLY A 509 -28.30 45.47 20.98
CA GLY A 509 -27.44 46.23 21.89
C GLY A 509 -26.05 46.56 21.32
N TYR A 510 -25.94 46.69 20.02
CA TYR A 510 -24.68 47.05 19.34
C TYR A 510 -24.47 48.58 19.37
N GLU A 511 -23.25 49.01 19.71
CA GLU A 511 -22.83 50.37 19.78
C GLU A 511 -21.67 50.64 18.81
N ALA A 512 -21.59 51.89 18.28
CA ALA A 512 -20.53 52.29 17.38
C ALA A 512 -19.45 53.12 18.08
N LEU A 513 -18.19 52.89 17.69
CA LEU A 513 -17.03 53.69 18.10
C LEU A 513 -16.33 54.25 16.86
N THR A 514 -16.17 55.58 16.81
CA THR A 514 -15.45 56.23 15.73
C THR A 514 -14.10 56.77 16.20
N LEU A 515 -13.03 56.38 15.49
CA LEU A 515 -11.67 56.82 15.76
C LEU A 515 -11.01 57.41 14.50
N PRO A 516 -10.03 58.32 14.64
CA PRO A 516 -9.24 58.78 13.52
C PRO A 516 -8.33 57.62 13.02
N LEU A 517 -8.33 57.39 11.71
CA LEU A 517 -7.41 56.48 11.04
C LEU A 517 -6.45 57.31 10.17
N ARG A 518 -5.22 57.47 10.66
CA ARG A 518 -4.22 58.31 9.98
C ARG A 518 -3.58 57.55 8.81
N PRO A 519 -3.19 58.21 7.71
CA PRO A 519 -2.37 57.60 6.68
C PRO A 519 -1.11 56.95 7.28
N GLY A 520 -0.73 55.77 6.80
CA GLY A 520 0.41 55.00 7.33
C GLY A 520 0.10 54.15 8.58
N THR A 521 -1.09 54.31 9.21
CA THR A 521 -1.56 53.36 10.24
C THR A 521 -2.22 52.16 9.57
N VAL A 522 -1.88 50.95 9.99
CA VAL A 522 -2.51 49.73 9.52
C VAL A 522 -3.53 49.27 10.56
N LEU A 523 -4.80 49.19 10.14
CA LEU A 523 -5.84 48.49 10.89
C LEU A 523 -5.73 47.01 10.64
N LEU A 524 -5.57 46.21 11.70
CA LEU A 524 -5.54 44.76 11.67
C LEU A 524 -6.78 44.20 12.36
N MET A 525 -7.57 43.42 11.64
CA MET A 525 -8.65 42.57 12.15
C MET A 525 -8.22 41.13 12.03
N TYR A 526 -8.61 40.27 12.99
CA TYR A 526 -8.17 38.87 13.05
C TYR A 526 -9.19 38.02 13.82
N THR A 527 -9.21 36.72 13.52
CA THR A 527 -10.01 35.75 14.26
C THR A 527 -9.24 35.20 15.46
N ASP A 528 -9.96 34.57 16.40
CA ASP A 528 -9.41 34.09 17.67
C ASP A 528 -8.30 33.06 17.50
N GLY A 529 -8.27 32.26 16.42
CA GLY A 529 -7.18 31.34 16.12
C GLY A 529 -5.79 31.97 16.05
N LEU A 530 -5.68 33.33 15.88
CA LEU A 530 -4.40 34.03 15.98
C LEU A 530 -3.91 34.15 17.42
N ILE A 531 -4.83 34.24 18.40
CA ILE A 531 -4.55 34.55 19.81
C ILE A 531 -4.86 33.39 20.74
N GLU A 532 -5.66 32.41 20.33
CA GLU A 532 -5.93 31.19 21.11
C GLU A 532 -4.77 30.19 20.99
N ASP A 533 -4.23 29.83 22.17
CA ASP A 533 -3.23 28.79 22.35
C ASP A 533 -3.55 28.06 23.66
N ARG A 534 -3.82 26.77 23.62
CA ARG A 534 -4.12 25.94 24.82
C ARG A 534 -3.07 26.05 25.93
N ARG A 535 -1.89 26.52 25.60
CA ARG A 535 -0.77 26.68 26.53
C ARG A 535 -0.66 28.07 27.11
N ARG A 536 -1.51 29.03 26.66
CA ARG A 536 -1.39 30.44 27.01
C ARG A 536 -2.77 31.06 27.25
N ASP A 537 -2.80 31.99 28.19
CA ASP A 537 -3.95 32.85 28.44
C ASP A 537 -4.11 33.87 27.30
N ILE A 538 -5.35 34.15 26.92
CA ILE A 538 -5.74 35.13 25.88
C ILE A 538 -5.09 36.50 26.13
N ASP A 539 -5.09 37.00 27.39
CA ASP A 539 -4.46 38.25 27.75
C ASP A 539 -2.96 38.28 27.48
N SER A 540 -2.30 37.14 27.62
CA SER A 540 -0.87 36.99 27.29
C SER A 540 -0.64 37.04 25.78
N SER A 541 -1.54 36.46 24.98
CA SER A 541 -1.47 36.47 23.52
C SER A 541 -1.75 37.90 22.97
N LEU A 542 -2.74 38.61 23.52
CA LEU A 542 -3.02 40.00 23.20
C LEU A 542 -1.83 40.91 23.53
N ARG A 543 -1.19 40.71 24.70
CA ARG A 543 0.04 41.43 25.05
C ARG A 543 1.18 41.20 24.05
N ARG A 544 1.37 39.98 23.57
CA ARG A 544 2.37 39.70 22.52
C ARG A 544 2.06 40.45 21.24
N LEU A 545 0.77 40.50 20.83
CA LEU A 545 0.31 41.21 19.66
C LEU A 545 0.58 42.72 19.80
N THR A 546 0.29 43.32 20.97
CA THR A 546 0.50 44.76 21.23
C THR A 546 1.99 45.13 21.37
N HIS A 547 2.89 44.19 21.71
CA HIS A 547 4.33 44.46 21.78
C HIS A 547 5.07 44.25 20.43
N LEU A 548 4.34 43.90 19.36
CA LEU A 548 4.94 43.78 18.04
C LEU A 548 5.30 45.17 17.48
N CYS A 549 6.56 45.34 17.12
CA CYS A 549 7.02 46.43 16.30
C CYS A 549 7.28 45.90 14.88
N LEU A 550 6.49 46.33 13.94
CA LEU A 550 6.57 45.97 12.53
C LEU A 550 6.87 47.18 11.67
N ASP A 551 7.65 46.98 10.62
CA ASP A 551 7.75 48.01 9.57
C ASP A 551 6.46 48.00 8.75
N VAL A 552 5.64 49.02 8.93
CA VAL A 552 4.34 49.17 8.29
C VAL A 552 4.39 49.97 6.99
N ASP A 553 5.56 50.49 6.58
CA ASP A 553 5.72 51.31 5.37
C ASP A 553 5.82 50.46 4.09
N GLY A 554 6.19 49.20 4.22
CA GLY A 554 6.30 48.28 3.09
C GLY A 554 4.95 47.85 2.47
N PRO A 555 4.95 46.99 1.44
CA PRO A 555 3.72 46.41 0.89
C PRO A 555 2.91 45.75 2.00
N LEU A 556 1.60 46.00 2.04
CA LEU A 556 0.74 45.53 3.12
C LEU A 556 0.72 43.99 3.24
N GLU A 557 0.87 43.27 2.11
CA GLU A 557 1.06 41.83 2.04
C GLU A 557 2.27 41.36 2.86
N SER A 558 3.40 42.10 2.75
CA SER A 558 4.63 41.76 3.49
C SER A 558 4.47 42.00 5.00
N VAL A 559 3.67 43.00 5.40
CA VAL A 559 3.35 43.25 6.81
C VAL A 559 2.56 42.10 7.41
N VAL A 560 1.56 41.58 6.68
CA VAL A 560 0.75 40.45 7.10
C VAL A 560 1.59 39.17 7.19
N ASP A 561 2.46 38.93 6.21
CA ASP A 561 3.36 37.76 6.21
C ASP A 561 4.36 37.80 7.38
N ALA A 562 4.94 38.98 7.67
CA ALA A 562 5.84 39.16 8.80
C ALA A 562 5.12 38.98 10.16
N LEU A 563 3.86 39.35 10.25
CA LEU A 563 3.03 39.18 11.43
C LEU A 563 2.77 37.69 11.68
N LEU A 564 2.35 36.97 10.66
CA LEU A 564 2.12 35.52 10.74
C LEU A 564 3.40 34.75 11.15
N ALA A 565 4.53 35.08 10.53
CA ALA A 565 5.82 34.44 10.84
C ALA A 565 6.25 34.63 12.31
N ARG A 566 5.81 35.73 12.98
CA ARG A 566 6.14 36.03 14.38
C ARG A 566 5.16 35.45 15.39
N LEU A 567 3.90 35.31 15.02
CA LEU A 567 2.85 34.88 15.95
C LEU A 567 2.49 33.39 15.81
N VAL A 568 2.46 32.88 14.60
CA VAL A 568 2.05 31.49 14.33
C VAL A 568 3.29 30.59 14.29
N HIS A 569 3.36 29.63 15.19
CA HIS A 569 4.45 28.66 15.28
C HIS A 569 3.90 27.23 15.21
N GLY A 570 4.16 26.55 14.09
CA GLY A 570 3.71 25.16 13.88
C GLY A 570 2.31 25.04 13.29
N THR A 571 1.61 23.97 13.61
CA THR A 571 0.21 23.75 13.17
C THR A 571 -0.73 24.50 14.10
N THR A 572 -1.63 25.30 13.50
CA THR A 572 -2.69 26.01 14.23
C THR A 572 -3.78 25.05 14.69
N GLU A 573 -4.34 25.29 15.87
CA GLU A 573 -5.43 24.47 16.43
C GLU A 573 -6.79 24.89 15.88
N ASP A 574 -6.93 26.18 15.50
CA ASP A 574 -8.11 26.76 14.84
C ASP A 574 -7.70 27.53 13.58
N ASP A 575 -8.68 27.87 12.76
CA ASP A 575 -8.47 28.68 11.58
C ASP A 575 -7.94 30.07 11.95
N VAL A 576 -7.01 30.60 11.17
CA VAL A 576 -6.46 31.95 11.39
C VAL A 576 -6.77 32.79 10.19
N THR A 577 -7.61 33.81 10.40
CA THR A 577 -7.95 34.78 9.38
C THR A 577 -7.43 36.17 9.77
N LEU A 578 -6.79 36.84 8.83
CA LEU A 578 -6.27 38.19 8.99
C LEU A 578 -6.79 39.11 7.87
N LEU A 579 -7.17 40.29 8.23
CA LEU A 579 -7.49 41.39 7.29
C LEU A 579 -6.79 42.67 7.75
N ALA A 580 -5.86 43.13 6.95
CA ALA A 580 -5.15 44.38 7.16
C ALA A 580 -5.67 45.46 6.20
N THR A 581 -5.84 46.67 6.69
CA THR A 581 -6.34 47.81 5.92
C THR A 581 -5.53 49.06 6.23
N ARG A 582 -5.15 49.81 5.20
CA ARG A 582 -4.39 51.05 5.33
C ARG A 582 -4.93 52.12 4.36
N LEU A 583 -5.03 53.34 4.84
CA LEU A 583 -5.29 54.50 3.94
C LEU A 583 -4.03 54.77 3.11
N ARG A 584 -4.19 54.91 1.80
CA ARG A 584 -3.11 55.36 0.92
C ARG A 584 -2.75 56.79 1.23
N SER A 585 -1.48 57.10 1.32
CA SER A 585 -1.03 58.51 1.36
C SER A 585 -1.35 59.16 0.02
N ALA A 586 -2.00 60.34 0.04
CA ALA A 586 -2.32 61.12 -1.14
C ALA A 586 -1.05 61.55 -1.89
#